data_625cf747445aba952871cc6c3b25e66b
#
_entry.id   625cf747445aba952871cc6c3b25e66b
#
_cell.length_a   1.000
_cell.length_b   1.000
_cell.length_c   1.000
_cell.angle_alpha   90.00
_cell.angle_beta   90.00
_cell.angle_gamma   90.00
#
_symmetry.space_group_name_H-M   'P 1'
#
loop_
_entity.id
_entity.type
_entity.pdbx_description
1 polymer ?
#
loop_
_entity_poly.entity_id
_entity_poly.type
_entity_poly.pdbx_seq_one_letter_code
_entity_poly.pdbx_strand_id
1 'polypeptide(L)'
;GVTVRRREDLGRIIKEAFYIARTGRPGPVLIDLPKDVMAELGSAEYPKNVNIRGYKPNTDVHIGQLKRAIKLLNKAKRPLFLAGGGVVISRAHEIFREVVEKTKVPVVTTVMGKGSIPTDHPLYIGNLGMHGAYAANMAVSNCDVLFSIGTRFNDRITGKLHEFAPHAQIIHIDIDTASISRNIQVDIPIVADAKEAITKMNEYVQECSTDKWLNLIKNWKEEHPLKMRPNDVLSPMDILKEINEQFDNSIIVTDVGQHQMLV
;
A
#
# COMPACT_ATOMS: atom_id res chain seq x y z
N GLY A 1 0.19 20.39 -12.43
CA GLY A 1 -0.67 21.58 -12.67
C GLY A 1 -0.62 22.01 -14.14
N VAL A 2 -1.67 22.67 -14.58
CA VAL A 2 -1.79 23.22 -15.94
C VAL A 2 -2.51 24.55 -15.89
N THR A 3 -2.02 25.54 -16.65
CA THR A 3 -2.70 26.82 -16.85
C THR A 3 -3.48 26.78 -18.16
N VAL A 4 -4.77 27.12 -18.12
CA VAL A 4 -5.61 27.23 -19.32
C VAL A 4 -5.26 28.55 -20.02
N ARG A 5 -4.70 28.47 -21.21
CA ARG A 5 -4.27 29.66 -21.97
C ARG A 5 -5.27 30.11 -23.02
N ARG A 6 -6.18 29.24 -23.39
CA ARG A 6 -7.21 29.48 -24.39
C ARG A 6 -8.52 28.85 -23.93
N ARG A 7 -9.60 29.57 -24.05
CA ARG A 7 -10.94 29.10 -23.65
C ARG A 7 -11.34 27.76 -24.32
N GLU A 8 -11.00 27.60 -25.60
CA GLU A 8 -11.32 26.39 -26.38
C GLU A 8 -10.69 25.12 -25.76
N ASP A 9 -9.57 25.26 -25.06
CA ASP A 9 -8.86 24.13 -24.42
C ASP A 9 -9.47 23.73 -23.09
N LEU A 10 -10.37 24.54 -22.50
CA LEU A 10 -10.89 24.35 -21.15
C LEU A 10 -11.54 22.97 -20.96
N GLY A 11 -12.47 22.58 -21.83
CA GLY A 11 -13.17 21.30 -21.73
C GLY A 11 -12.21 20.09 -21.86
N ARG A 12 -11.24 20.21 -22.75
CA ARG A 12 -10.19 19.17 -22.91
C ARG A 12 -9.32 19.08 -21.67
N ILE A 13 -8.81 20.20 -21.15
CA ILE A 13 -7.94 20.24 -19.97
C ILE A 13 -8.65 19.71 -18.73
N ILE A 14 -9.91 20.10 -18.52
CA ILE A 14 -10.71 19.58 -17.39
C ILE A 14 -10.82 18.05 -17.49
N LYS A 15 -11.17 17.54 -18.66
CA LYS A 15 -11.30 16.09 -18.83
C LYS A 15 -9.98 15.33 -18.64
N GLU A 16 -8.89 15.86 -19.17
CA GLU A 16 -7.54 15.32 -18.99
C GLU A 16 -7.13 15.33 -17.50
N ALA A 17 -7.44 16.43 -16.79
CA ALA A 17 -7.17 16.54 -15.35
C ALA A 17 -7.91 15.48 -14.53
N PHE A 18 -9.20 15.29 -14.77
CA PHE A 18 -9.97 14.21 -14.13
C PHE A 18 -9.44 12.82 -14.48
N TYR A 19 -9.02 12.61 -15.72
CA TYR A 19 -8.42 11.35 -16.14
C TYR A 19 -7.11 11.07 -15.38
N ILE A 20 -6.19 12.05 -15.33
CA ILE A 20 -4.92 11.94 -14.59
C ILE A 20 -5.18 11.73 -13.09
N ALA A 21 -6.12 12.51 -12.51
CA ALA A 21 -6.43 12.43 -11.08
C ALA A 21 -6.94 11.05 -10.64
N ARG A 22 -7.54 10.28 -11.54
CA ARG A 22 -8.23 9.00 -11.24
C ARG A 22 -7.51 7.76 -11.75
N THR A 23 -6.49 7.90 -12.59
CA THR A 23 -5.81 6.77 -13.23
C THR A 23 -4.34 6.69 -12.79
N GLY A 24 -3.71 5.56 -13.07
CA GLY A 24 -2.36 5.31 -12.60
C GLY A 24 -2.29 5.39 -11.08
N ARG A 25 -1.36 6.19 -10.55
CA ARG A 25 -1.34 6.55 -9.15
C ARG A 25 -2.24 7.76 -8.92
N PRO A 26 -3.45 7.59 -8.33
CA PRO A 26 -4.39 8.70 -8.17
C PRO A 26 -3.84 9.82 -7.30
N GLY A 27 -4.20 11.06 -7.64
CA GLY A 27 -3.76 12.24 -6.90
C GLY A 27 -4.41 13.53 -7.41
N PRO A 28 -4.20 14.66 -6.71
CA PRO A 28 -4.77 15.94 -7.08
C PRO A 28 -4.14 16.50 -8.36
N VAL A 29 -4.93 17.22 -9.14
CA VAL A 29 -4.48 17.99 -10.30
C VAL A 29 -4.90 19.43 -10.12
N LEU A 30 -3.96 20.35 -10.28
CA LEU A 30 -4.22 21.78 -10.24
C LEU A 30 -4.52 22.30 -11.64
N ILE A 31 -5.63 23.00 -11.81
CA ILE A 31 -5.96 23.77 -13.02
C ILE A 31 -6.00 25.25 -12.63
N ASP A 32 -5.13 26.05 -13.25
CA ASP A 32 -5.12 27.48 -13.13
C ASP A 32 -5.97 28.09 -14.24
N LEU A 33 -6.96 28.92 -13.84
CA LEU A 33 -7.91 29.58 -14.72
C LEU A 33 -7.69 31.11 -14.70
N PRO A 34 -6.94 31.66 -15.65
CA PRO A 34 -6.75 33.12 -15.76
C PRO A 34 -8.08 33.88 -15.93
N LYS A 35 -8.16 35.08 -15.37
CA LYS A 35 -9.39 35.90 -15.36
C LYS A 35 -9.90 36.22 -16.76
N ASP A 36 -9.01 36.52 -17.69
CA ASP A 36 -9.33 36.82 -19.08
C ASP A 36 -10.02 35.64 -19.77
N VAL A 37 -9.45 34.42 -19.60
CA VAL A 37 -10.03 33.16 -20.11
C VAL A 37 -11.42 32.90 -19.54
N MET A 38 -11.62 33.19 -18.24
CA MET A 38 -12.92 33.00 -17.58
C MET A 38 -13.97 34.02 -18.06
N ALA A 39 -13.55 35.21 -18.52
CA ALA A 39 -14.43 36.27 -19.01
C ALA A 39 -14.84 36.09 -20.48
N GLU A 40 -14.17 35.25 -21.24
CA GLU A 40 -14.47 35.02 -22.66
C GLU A 40 -15.80 34.28 -22.87
N LEU A 41 -16.60 34.76 -23.83
CA LEU A 41 -17.81 34.08 -24.27
C LEU A 41 -17.51 33.07 -25.37
N GLY A 42 -18.19 31.94 -25.37
CA GLY A 42 -18.02 30.92 -26.40
C GLY A 42 -18.79 29.63 -26.16
N SER A 43 -18.66 28.66 -27.06
CA SER A 43 -19.29 27.35 -26.95
C SER A 43 -18.64 26.52 -25.85
N ALA A 44 -19.45 25.70 -25.17
CA ALA A 44 -19.00 24.71 -24.21
C ALA A 44 -18.76 23.37 -24.96
N GLU A 45 -17.52 23.10 -25.32
CA GLU A 45 -17.13 21.86 -25.94
C GLU A 45 -16.43 20.94 -24.92
N TYR A 46 -16.94 19.70 -24.80
CA TYR A 46 -16.36 18.70 -23.90
C TYR A 46 -16.05 17.43 -24.69
N PRO A 47 -14.76 17.05 -24.85
CA PRO A 47 -14.39 15.96 -25.72
C PRO A 47 -14.87 14.60 -25.18
N LYS A 48 -15.26 13.70 -26.09
CA LYS A 48 -15.71 12.35 -25.71
C LYS A 48 -14.58 11.49 -25.16
N ASN A 49 -13.38 11.61 -25.72
CA ASN A 49 -12.22 10.78 -25.37
C ASN A 49 -11.07 11.63 -24.81
N VAL A 50 -10.21 10.98 -24.02
CA VAL A 50 -8.95 11.57 -23.52
C VAL A 50 -7.79 10.97 -24.32
N ASN A 51 -6.90 11.83 -24.81
CA ASN A 51 -5.66 11.42 -25.45
C ASN A 51 -4.52 12.32 -24.96
N ILE A 52 -3.77 11.84 -23.98
CA ILE A 52 -2.65 12.57 -23.40
C ILE A 52 -1.35 11.95 -23.91
N ARG A 53 -0.56 12.75 -24.64
CA ARG A 53 0.74 12.32 -25.13
C ARG A 53 1.66 11.99 -23.95
N GLY A 54 2.20 10.77 -23.93
CA GLY A 54 3.16 10.35 -22.89
C GLY A 54 2.55 9.91 -21.57
N TYR A 55 1.21 9.99 -21.38
CA TYR A 55 0.55 9.45 -20.21
C TYR A 55 -0.34 8.25 -20.58
N LYS A 56 0.18 7.07 -20.35
CA LYS A 56 -0.52 5.79 -20.56
C LYS A 56 -0.28 4.94 -19.31
N PRO A 57 -1.19 4.99 -18.31
CA PRO A 57 -1.08 4.14 -17.13
C PRO A 57 -0.98 2.67 -17.55
N ASN A 58 0.03 1.97 -17.05
CA ASN A 58 0.17 0.54 -17.33
C ASN A 58 -0.73 -0.24 -16.37
N THR A 59 -1.74 -0.90 -16.91
CA THR A 59 -2.63 -1.79 -16.17
C THR A 59 -2.25 -3.26 -16.35
N ASP A 60 -1.51 -3.59 -17.42
CA ASP A 60 -1.22 -4.96 -17.79
C ASP A 60 -0.09 -5.55 -16.92
N VAL A 61 -0.31 -6.77 -16.48
CA VAL A 61 0.66 -7.51 -15.66
C VAL A 61 1.65 -8.26 -16.54
N HIS A 62 2.94 -8.03 -16.37
CA HIS A 62 3.97 -8.82 -17.05
C HIS A 62 4.06 -10.23 -16.45
N ILE A 63 3.36 -11.20 -17.07
CA ILE A 63 3.21 -12.57 -16.55
C ILE A 63 4.56 -13.27 -16.31
N GLY A 64 5.57 -13.02 -17.15
CA GLY A 64 6.91 -13.59 -16.96
C GLY A 64 7.57 -13.15 -15.66
N GLN A 65 7.50 -11.85 -15.32
CA GLN A 65 8.01 -11.32 -14.05
C GLN A 65 7.19 -11.84 -12.87
N LEU A 66 5.86 -11.91 -13.01
CA LEU A 66 4.99 -12.44 -11.96
C LEU A 66 5.31 -13.91 -11.64
N LYS A 67 5.46 -14.76 -12.66
CA LYS A 67 5.85 -16.17 -12.47
C LYS A 67 7.24 -16.31 -11.83
N ARG A 68 8.19 -15.44 -12.18
CA ARG A 68 9.51 -15.38 -11.54
C ARG A 68 9.38 -15.03 -10.06
N ALA A 69 8.55 -14.04 -9.72
CA ALA A 69 8.27 -13.63 -8.34
C ALA A 69 7.63 -14.77 -7.54
N ILE A 70 6.63 -15.44 -8.08
CA ILE A 70 5.95 -16.57 -7.43
C ILE A 70 6.92 -17.75 -7.23
N LYS A 71 7.76 -18.05 -8.21
CA LYS A 71 8.79 -19.09 -8.05
C LYS A 71 9.76 -18.78 -6.91
N LEU A 72 10.11 -17.50 -6.71
CA LEU A 72 10.93 -17.06 -5.59
C LEU A 72 10.18 -17.20 -4.28
N LEU A 73 8.94 -16.73 -4.21
CA LEU A 73 8.07 -16.85 -3.04
C LEU A 73 7.91 -18.32 -2.58
N ASN A 74 7.61 -19.23 -3.52
CA ASN A 74 7.40 -20.65 -3.22
C ASN A 74 8.67 -21.37 -2.69
N LYS A 75 9.86 -20.81 -2.88
CA LYS A 75 11.13 -21.34 -2.37
C LYS A 75 11.57 -20.71 -1.06
N ALA A 76 10.93 -19.65 -0.65
CA ALA A 76 11.28 -18.90 0.54
C ALA A 76 11.04 -19.74 1.81
N LYS A 77 11.92 -19.58 2.78
CA LYS A 77 11.77 -20.19 4.12
C LYS A 77 11.12 -19.22 5.11
N ARG A 78 11.27 -17.93 4.86
CA ARG A 78 10.76 -16.84 5.69
C ARG A 78 10.11 -15.74 4.81
N PRO A 79 9.12 -16.14 3.98
CA PRO A 79 8.44 -15.17 3.13
C PRO A 79 7.61 -14.21 3.94
N LEU A 80 7.47 -12.96 3.44
CA LEU A 80 6.68 -11.93 4.07
C LEU A 80 5.98 -11.07 3.02
N PHE A 81 4.66 -10.86 3.17
CA PHE A 81 3.94 -9.85 2.41
C PHE A 81 4.00 -8.49 3.11
N LEU A 82 4.25 -7.46 2.35
CA LEU A 82 4.11 -6.06 2.78
C LEU A 82 3.02 -5.39 1.95
N ALA A 83 1.86 -5.18 2.56
CA ALA A 83 0.74 -4.50 1.91
C ALA A 83 0.77 -2.98 2.21
N GLY A 84 0.81 -2.19 1.15
CA GLY A 84 0.74 -0.73 1.22
C GLY A 84 -0.62 -0.18 0.79
N GLY A 85 -0.72 1.15 0.73
CA GLY A 85 -1.94 1.85 0.34
C GLY A 85 -2.45 1.51 -1.06
N GLY A 86 -1.58 1.01 -1.95
CA GLY A 86 -1.97 0.56 -3.29
C GLY A 86 -2.97 -0.60 -3.27
N VAL A 87 -2.89 -1.52 -2.29
CA VAL A 87 -3.85 -2.61 -2.12
C VAL A 87 -5.24 -2.07 -1.79
N VAL A 88 -5.31 -1.06 -0.92
CA VAL A 88 -6.57 -0.42 -0.51
C VAL A 88 -7.15 0.42 -1.65
N ILE A 89 -6.33 1.25 -2.30
CA ILE A 89 -6.75 2.14 -3.40
C ILE A 89 -7.28 1.34 -4.59
N SER A 90 -6.64 0.22 -4.93
CA SER A 90 -7.08 -0.65 -6.02
C SER A 90 -8.27 -1.56 -5.63
N ARG A 91 -8.74 -1.47 -4.37
CA ARG A 91 -9.79 -2.35 -3.81
C ARG A 91 -9.46 -3.84 -3.97
N ALA A 92 -8.21 -4.18 -3.68
CA ALA A 92 -7.70 -5.55 -3.83
C ALA A 92 -7.76 -6.38 -2.53
N HIS A 93 -8.38 -5.88 -1.46
CA HIS A 93 -8.36 -6.48 -0.14
C HIS A 93 -8.93 -7.91 -0.11
N GLU A 94 -10.01 -8.20 -0.83
CA GLU A 94 -10.62 -9.54 -0.88
C GLU A 94 -9.68 -10.55 -1.56
N ILE A 95 -9.25 -10.25 -2.78
CA ILE A 95 -8.34 -11.14 -3.52
C ILE A 95 -6.96 -11.25 -2.85
N PHE A 96 -6.51 -10.20 -2.15
CA PHE A 96 -5.29 -10.25 -1.36
C PHE A 96 -5.43 -11.22 -0.19
N ARG A 97 -6.55 -11.18 0.53
CA ARG A 97 -6.84 -12.13 1.61
C ARG A 97 -6.86 -13.57 1.10
N GLU A 98 -7.50 -13.85 -0.03
CA GLU A 98 -7.48 -15.18 -0.65
C GLU A 98 -6.05 -15.67 -0.93
N VAL A 99 -5.19 -14.80 -1.48
CA VAL A 99 -3.79 -15.13 -1.74
C VAL A 99 -3.04 -15.41 -0.43
N VAL A 100 -3.25 -14.62 0.62
CA VAL A 100 -2.66 -14.81 1.94
C VAL A 100 -3.09 -16.14 2.56
N GLU A 101 -4.37 -16.44 2.53
CA GLU A 101 -4.93 -17.71 3.05
C GLU A 101 -4.41 -18.92 2.28
N LYS A 102 -4.30 -18.80 0.96
CA LYS A 102 -3.79 -19.86 0.08
C LYS A 102 -2.30 -20.13 0.28
N THR A 103 -1.51 -19.06 0.43
CA THR A 103 -0.05 -19.18 0.54
C THR A 103 0.45 -19.43 1.95
N LYS A 104 -0.34 -19.13 2.97
CA LYS A 104 0.04 -19.14 4.40
C LYS A 104 1.20 -18.18 4.73
N VAL A 105 1.45 -17.20 3.87
CA VAL A 105 2.50 -16.20 4.08
C VAL A 105 2.00 -15.10 5.02
N PRO A 106 2.75 -14.78 6.09
CA PRO A 106 2.38 -13.73 7.02
C PRO A 106 2.42 -12.33 6.36
N VAL A 107 1.66 -11.40 6.93
CA VAL A 107 1.46 -10.06 6.37
C VAL A 107 1.82 -8.99 7.38
N VAL A 108 2.59 -8.01 6.94
CA VAL A 108 2.74 -6.70 7.58
C VAL A 108 2.14 -5.62 6.70
N THR A 109 1.66 -4.54 7.30
CA THR A 109 1.10 -3.41 6.55
C THR A 109 1.85 -2.11 6.83
N THR A 110 1.82 -1.20 5.88
CA THR A 110 2.07 0.22 6.20
C THR A 110 0.82 0.83 6.84
N VAL A 111 0.93 2.01 7.44
CA VAL A 111 -0.24 2.75 7.95
C VAL A 111 -1.31 2.91 6.85
N MET A 112 -0.90 3.26 5.62
CA MET A 112 -1.81 3.39 4.48
C MET A 112 -2.32 2.05 3.94
N GLY A 113 -1.71 0.95 4.34
CA GLY A 113 -2.13 -0.42 3.99
C GLY A 113 -3.08 -1.04 5.02
N LYS A 114 -3.37 -0.38 6.13
CA LYS A 114 -4.40 -0.85 7.08
C LYS A 114 -5.73 -1.04 6.35
N GLY A 115 -6.43 -2.12 6.67
CA GLY A 115 -7.65 -2.52 5.98
C GLY A 115 -7.44 -3.40 4.74
N SER A 116 -6.19 -3.64 4.30
CA SER A 116 -5.91 -4.63 3.24
C SER A 116 -6.15 -6.08 3.68
N ILE A 117 -6.09 -6.33 4.99
CA ILE A 117 -6.41 -7.59 5.64
C ILE A 117 -7.04 -7.28 7.01
N PRO A 118 -8.00 -8.08 7.53
CA PRO A 118 -8.55 -7.88 8.86
C PRO A 118 -7.48 -7.92 9.95
N THR A 119 -7.62 -7.09 10.97
CA THR A 119 -6.64 -6.95 12.06
C THR A 119 -6.55 -8.21 12.93
N ASP A 120 -7.63 -8.96 13.03
CA ASP A 120 -7.75 -10.23 13.75
C ASP A 120 -7.34 -11.46 12.92
N HIS A 121 -6.96 -11.25 11.65
CA HIS A 121 -6.54 -12.36 10.79
C HIS A 121 -5.28 -13.04 11.35
N PRO A 122 -5.23 -14.38 11.46
CA PRO A 122 -4.14 -15.10 12.13
C PRO A 122 -2.77 -14.90 11.48
N LEU A 123 -2.72 -14.57 10.20
CA LEU A 123 -1.47 -14.29 9.47
C LEU A 123 -1.09 -12.79 9.50
N TYR A 124 -1.90 -11.92 10.09
CA TYR A 124 -1.56 -10.52 10.24
C TYR A 124 -0.61 -10.31 11.43
N ILE A 125 0.55 -9.71 11.17
CA ILE A 125 1.56 -9.46 12.20
C ILE A 125 1.33 -8.10 12.87
N GLY A 126 1.07 -7.07 12.09
CA GLY A 126 0.92 -5.68 12.55
C GLY A 126 1.44 -4.67 11.53
N ASN A 127 1.42 -3.41 11.93
CA ASN A 127 2.03 -2.33 11.15
C ASN A 127 3.55 -2.39 11.22
N LEU A 128 4.20 -2.06 10.10
CA LEU A 128 5.64 -1.89 9.95
C LEU A 128 6.04 -0.43 10.17
N GLY A 129 7.24 -0.20 10.63
CA GLY A 129 7.91 1.09 10.64
C GLY A 129 8.15 1.66 12.03
N MET A 130 8.40 2.97 12.11
CA MET A 130 8.79 3.69 13.33
C MET A 130 7.76 3.52 14.47
N HIS A 131 6.47 3.47 14.14
CA HIS A 131 5.36 3.25 15.06
C HIS A 131 4.75 1.85 14.91
N GLY A 132 5.50 0.94 14.31
CA GLY A 132 5.07 -0.43 14.06
C GLY A 132 5.26 -1.36 15.25
N ALA A 133 4.60 -2.52 15.18
CA ALA A 133 4.78 -3.58 16.16
C ALA A 133 6.21 -4.16 16.10
N TYR A 134 6.75 -4.51 17.26
CA TYR A 134 8.07 -5.17 17.33
C TYR A 134 8.16 -6.38 16.42
N ALA A 135 7.18 -7.30 16.49
CA ALA A 135 7.14 -8.49 15.67
C ALA A 135 7.10 -8.19 14.17
N ALA A 136 6.42 -7.11 13.73
CA ALA A 136 6.38 -6.69 12.34
C ALA A 136 7.75 -6.19 11.84
N ASN A 137 8.43 -5.38 12.64
CA ASN A 137 9.78 -4.90 12.32
C ASN A 137 10.80 -6.05 12.31
N MET A 138 10.72 -6.96 13.26
CA MET A 138 11.57 -8.16 13.31
C MET A 138 11.31 -9.10 12.13
N ALA A 139 10.05 -9.23 11.71
CA ALA A 139 9.70 -10.04 10.54
C ALA A 139 10.35 -9.48 9.27
N VAL A 140 10.33 -8.17 9.06
CA VAL A 140 10.99 -7.54 7.91
C VAL A 140 12.51 -7.71 7.98
N SER A 141 13.11 -7.51 9.16
CA SER A 141 14.57 -7.65 9.32
C SER A 141 15.08 -9.08 9.11
N ASN A 142 14.23 -10.08 9.28
CA ASN A 142 14.61 -11.50 9.24
C ASN A 142 14.02 -12.27 8.06
N CYS A 143 13.16 -11.70 7.23
CA CYS A 143 12.62 -12.39 6.06
C CYS A 143 13.70 -12.66 5.00
N ASP A 144 13.50 -13.69 4.20
CA ASP A 144 14.36 -14.02 3.04
C ASP A 144 13.73 -13.60 1.70
N VAL A 145 12.41 -13.40 1.68
CA VAL A 145 11.68 -12.79 0.57
C VAL A 145 10.68 -11.80 1.11
N LEU A 146 10.82 -10.53 0.71
CA LEU A 146 9.86 -9.47 0.97
C LEU A 146 9.04 -9.20 -0.29
N PHE A 147 7.78 -9.62 -0.28
CA PHE A 147 6.85 -9.37 -1.38
C PHE A 147 6.01 -8.13 -1.08
N SER A 148 6.42 -7.01 -1.65
CA SER A 148 5.82 -5.71 -1.41
C SER A 148 4.79 -5.35 -2.49
N ILE A 149 3.62 -4.86 -2.07
CA ILE A 149 2.50 -4.52 -2.95
C ILE A 149 1.99 -3.13 -2.64
N GLY A 150 2.13 -2.19 -3.59
CA GLY A 150 1.58 -0.84 -3.50
C GLY A 150 2.15 0.00 -2.36
N THR A 151 3.47 -0.09 -2.11
CA THR A 151 4.17 0.73 -1.12
C THR A 151 5.37 1.45 -1.72
N ARG A 152 5.68 2.64 -1.22
CA ARG A 152 6.77 3.49 -1.75
C ARG A 152 8.10 3.35 -1.01
N PHE A 153 8.17 2.53 0.02
CA PHE A 153 9.36 2.40 0.86
C PHE A 153 9.87 3.75 1.37
N ASN A 154 8.98 4.52 1.99
CA ASN A 154 9.35 5.81 2.58
C ASN A 154 10.15 5.63 3.89
N ASP A 155 10.78 6.70 4.36
CA ASP A 155 11.62 6.73 5.55
C ASP A 155 10.91 6.27 6.82
N ARG A 156 9.58 6.46 6.91
CA ARG A 156 8.76 6.05 8.07
C ARG A 156 8.68 4.55 8.26
N ILE A 157 8.86 3.78 7.17
CA ILE A 157 8.84 2.31 7.21
C ILE A 157 10.24 1.70 7.06
N THR A 158 11.15 2.36 6.34
CA THR A 158 12.48 1.80 6.06
C THR A 158 13.51 2.13 7.13
N GLY A 159 13.39 3.30 7.78
CA GLY A 159 14.46 3.79 8.63
C GLY A 159 15.77 3.91 7.85
N LYS A 160 16.84 3.29 8.32
CA LYS A 160 18.12 3.23 7.62
C LYS A 160 18.03 2.26 6.43
N LEU A 161 18.15 2.79 5.22
CA LEU A 161 17.92 2.05 3.97
C LEU A 161 18.80 0.80 3.83
N HIS A 162 20.07 0.86 4.26
CA HIS A 162 21.00 -0.26 4.17
C HIS A 162 20.78 -1.37 5.21
N GLU A 163 19.97 -1.09 6.24
CA GLU A 163 19.58 -2.05 7.28
C GLU A 163 18.16 -2.61 7.04
N PHE A 164 17.44 -2.10 6.05
CA PHE A 164 16.07 -2.53 5.76
C PHE A 164 16.05 -3.86 5.01
N ALA A 165 15.40 -4.88 5.58
CA ALA A 165 15.27 -6.21 5.02
C ALA A 165 16.61 -6.78 4.47
N PRO A 166 17.71 -6.76 5.27
CA PRO A 166 19.07 -6.94 4.76
C PRO A 166 19.35 -8.35 4.18
N HIS A 167 18.48 -9.30 4.46
CA HIS A 167 18.58 -10.69 4.01
C HIS A 167 17.57 -11.06 2.93
N ALA A 168 16.68 -10.14 2.56
CA ALA A 168 15.57 -10.43 1.69
C ALA A 168 15.88 -10.14 0.22
N GLN A 169 15.40 -11.03 -0.66
CA GLN A 169 15.15 -10.64 -2.04
C GLN A 169 13.81 -9.90 -2.12
N ILE A 170 13.81 -8.72 -2.74
CA ILE A 170 12.67 -7.82 -2.74
C ILE A 170 11.90 -7.90 -4.05
N ILE A 171 10.65 -8.30 -3.96
CA ILE A 171 9.66 -8.25 -5.04
C ILE A 171 8.80 -7.00 -4.81
N HIS A 172 8.59 -6.19 -5.84
CA HIS A 172 7.80 -4.98 -5.70
C HIS A 172 6.77 -4.83 -6.82
N ILE A 173 5.50 -4.88 -6.44
CA ILE A 173 4.38 -4.53 -7.31
C ILE A 173 3.99 -3.08 -7.02
N ASP A 174 4.08 -2.22 -8.00
CA ASP A 174 3.58 -0.84 -7.93
C ASP A 174 3.12 -0.37 -9.32
N ILE A 175 2.09 0.47 -9.35
CA ILE A 175 1.58 1.05 -10.59
C ILE A 175 2.46 2.21 -11.08
N ASP A 176 3.18 2.85 -10.16
CA ASP A 176 4.05 4.00 -10.42
C ASP A 176 5.49 3.55 -10.67
N THR A 177 5.91 3.59 -11.93
CA THR A 177 7.28 3.25 -12.31
C THR A 177 8.36 4.06 -11.58
N ALA A 178 8.05 5.31 -11.17
CA ALA A 178 8.97 6.17 -10.44
C ALA A 178 9.16 5.72 -8.97
N SER A 179 8.29 4.87 -8.45
CA SER A 179 8.41 4.29 -7.11
C SER A 179 9.32 3.05 -7.08
N ILE A 180 9.48 2.36 -8.21
CA ILE A 180 10.30 1.15 -8.33
C ILE A 180 11.78 1.49 -8.16
N SER A 181 12.45 0.79 -7.25
CA SER A 181 13.90 0.95 -6.95
C SER A 181 14.33 2.38 -6.58
N ARG A 182 13.38 3.22 -6.17
CA ARG A 182 13.68 4.61 -5.80
C ARG A 182 14.46 4.72 -4.49
N ASN A 183 14.01 4.02 -3.46
CA ASN A 183 14.60 4.08 -2.11
C ASN A 183 15.28 2.77 -1.74
N ILE A 184 14.70 1.64 -2.15
CA ILE A 184 15.20 0.29 -1.89
C ILE A 184 15.41 -0.40 -3.22
N GLN A 185 16.56 -1.05 -3.40
CA GLN A 185 16.83 -1.84 -4.58
C GLN A 185 15.87 -3.03 -4.66
N VAL A 186 15.24 -3.22 -5.81
CA VAL A 186 14.23 -4.25 -6.06
C VAL A 186 14.81 -5.33 -6.97
N ASP A 187 14.73 -6.60 -6.57
CA ASP A 187 15.20 -7.74 -7.36
C ASP A 187 14.24 -8.11 -8.49
N ILE A 188 12.93 -8.06 -8.20
CA ILE A 188 11.89 -8.37 -9.20
C ILE A 188 10.83 -7.26 -9.20
N PRO A 189 10.95 -6.28 -10.12
CA PRO A 189 9.94 -5.24 -10.30
C PRO A 189 8.76 -5.75 -11.13
N ILE A 190 7.54 -5.39 -10.72
CA ILE A 190 6.30 -5.65 -11.45
C ILE A 190 5.50 -4.36 -11.50
N VAL A 191 5.49 -3.72 -12.66
CA VAL A 191 4.70 -2.49 -12.88
C VAL A 191 3.29 -2.89 -13.28
N ALA A 192 2.34 -2.76 -12.36
CA ALA A 192 0.95 -3.11 -12.58
C ALA A 192 0.03 -2.51 -11.50
N ASP A 193 -1.28 -2.45 -11.78
CA ASP A 193 -2.28 -2.26 -10.75
C ASP A 193 -2.24 -3.43 -9.74
N ALA A 194 -2.40 -3.11 -8.45
CA ALA A 194 -2.29 -4.12 -7.39
C ALA A 194 -3.38 -5.20 -7.51
N LYS A 195 -4.62 -4.83 -7.85
CA LYS A 195 -5.73 -5.79 -7.99
C LYS A 195 -5.49 -6.75 -9.15
N GLU A 196 -5.10 -6.21 -10.31
CA GLU A 196 -4.79 -7.01 -11.50
C GLU A 196 -3.63 -7.98 -11.23
N ALA A 197 -2.56 -7.49 -10.59
CA ALA A 197 -1.40 -8.30 -10.27
C ALA A 197 -1.73 -9.42 -9.28
N ILE A 198 -2.47 -9.12 -8.20
CA ILE A 198 -2.86 -10.11 -7.18
C ILE A 198 -3.84 -11.12 -7.77
N THR A 199 -4.79 -10.69 -8.62
CA THR A 199 -5.73 -11.59 -9.31
C THR A 199 -4.97 -12.61 -10.16
N LYS A 200 -4.02 -12.14 -10.95
CA LYS A 200 -3.16 -13.04 -11.74
C LYS A 200 -2.24 -13.90 -10.86
N MET A 201 -1.75 -13.35 -9.76
CA MET A 201 -0.94 -14.10 -8.80
C MET A 201 -1.71 -15.27 -8.21
N ASN A 202 -3.00 -15.09 -7.87
CA ASN A 202 -3.86 -16.12 -7.29
C ASN A 202 -3.99 -17.37 -8.16
N GLU A 203 -3.88 -17.22 -9.49
CA GLU A 203 -3.91 -18.35 -10.44
C GLU A 203 -2.71 -19.30 -10.27
N TYR A 204 -1.56 -18.79 -9.81
CA TYR A 204 -0.28 -19.52 -9.84
C TYR A 204 0.34 -19.82 -8.47
N VAL A 205 -0.09 -19.13 -7.39
CA VAL A 205 0.48 -19.35 -6.07
C VAL A 205 0.03 -20.68 -5.46
N GLN A 206 0.90 -21.22 -4.61
CA GLN A 206 0.69 -22.43 -3.85
C GLN A 206 0.98 -22.17 -2.37
N GLU A 207 0.60 -23.09 -1.51
CA GLU A 207 0.91 -23.04 -0.09
C GLU A 207 2.43 -23.08 0.13
N CYS A 208 2.94 -22.18 0.96
CA CYS A 208 4.35 -22.10 1.35
C CYS A 208 4.57 -22.84 2.68
N SER A 209 5.78 -23.38 2.88
CA SER A 209 6.16 -24.03 4.14
C SER A 209 6.58 -22.96 5.17
N THR A 210 5.62 -22.43 5.93
CA THR A 210 5.81 -21.28 6.82
C THR A 210 5.73 -21.59 8.31
N ASP A 211 5.46 -22.82 8.74
CA ASP A 211 5.19 -23.18 10.14
C ASP A 211 6.28 -22.70 11.12
N LYS A 212 7.56 -22.97 10.82
CA LYS A 212 8.68 -22.55 11.66
C LYS A 212 8.79 -21.02 11.72
N TRP A 213 8.49 -20.36 10.60
CA TRP A 213 8.51 -18.91 10.49
C TRP A 213 7.38 -18.27 11.30
N LEU A 214 6.17 -18.81 11.18
CA LEU A 214 5.00 -18.35 11.94
C LEU A 214 5.20 -18.56 13.45
N ASN A 215 5.77 -19.68 13.88
CA ASN A 215 6.11 -19.93 15.28
C ASN A 215 7.12 -18.90 15.82
N LEU A 216 8.14 -18.54 15.05
CA LEU A 216 9.09 -17.51 15.45
C LEU A 216 8.42 -16.14 15.61
N ILE A 217 7.55 -15.76 14.65
CA ILE A 217 6.78 -14.51 14.72
C ILE A 217 5.85 -14.51 15.94
N LYS A 218 5.20 -15.63 16.21
CA LYS A 218 4.34 -15.80 17.39
C LYS A 218 5.11 -15.53 18.69
N ASN A 219 6.30 -16.11 18.83
CA ASN A 219 7.16 -15.87 19.99
C ASN A 219 7.46 -14.35 20.17
N TRP A 220 7.82 -13.65 19.09
CA TRP A 220 8.04 -12.20 19.17
C TRP A 220 6.79 -11.41 19.57
N LYS A 221 5.59 -11.83 19.13
CA LYS A 221 4.33 -11.21 19.59
C LYS A 221 4.07 -11.45 21.07
N GLU A 222 4.40 -12.62 21.59
CA GLU A 222 4.21 -12.99 23.00
C GLU A 222 5.25 -12.32 23.91
N GLU A 223 6.50 -12.23 23.49
CA GLU A 223 7.58 -11.58 24.23
C GLU A 223 7.47 -10.06 24.25
N HIS A 224 6.97 -9.47 23.14
CA HIS A 224 6.83 -8.03 22.95
C HIS A 224 5.40 -7.64 22.55
N PRO A 225 4.40 -7.88 23.41
CA PRO A 225 3.03 -7.52 23.10
C PRO A 225 2.86 -6.00 23.02
N LEU A 226 1.94 -5.55 22.17
CA LEU A 226 1.50 -4.16 22.16
C LEU A 226 0.69 -3.88 23.43
N LYS A 227 1.39 -3.54 24.51
CA LYS A 227 0.79 -3.15 25.79
C LYS A 227 1.23 -1.75 26.14
N MET A 228 0.28 -0.92 26.51
CA MET A 228 0.59 0.34 27.20
C MET A 228 1.07 0.03 28.61
N ARG A 229 2.01 0.83 29.09
CA ARG A 229 2.43 0.74 30.49
C ARG A 229 1.24 1.12 31.37
N PRO A 230 0.95 0.36 32.43
CA PRO A 230 -0.03 0.78 33.42
C PRO A 230 0.34 2.18 33.92
N ASN A 231 -0.57 3.10 33.86
CA ASN A 231 -0.43 4.45 34.36
C ASN A 231 -1.53 4.71 35.40
N ASP A 232 -1.22 5.35 36.47
CA ASP A 232 -2.20 5.83 37.48
C ASP A 232 -3.02 7.03 36.94
N VAL A 233 -2.74 7.46 35.72
CA VAL A 233 -3.36 8.61 35.07
C VAL A 233 -4.03 8.14 33.77
N LEU A 234 -5.21 8.68 33.48
CA LEU A 234 -5.94 8.43 32.23
C LEU A 234 -5.04 8.59 31.00
N SER A 235 -4.87 7.52 30.25
CA SER A 235 -4.05 7.50 29.03
C SER A 235 -4.90 7.64 27.78
N PRO A 236 -4.34 8.07 26.63
CA PRO A 236 -5.05 8.09 25.36
C PRO A 236 -5.62 6.72 24.95
N MET A 237 -4.97 5.62 25.35
CA MET A 237 -5.45 4.26 25.05
C MET A 237 -6.69 3.90 25.85
N ASP A 238 -6.81 4.38 27.10
CA ASP A 238 -8.00 4.14 27.90
C ASP A 238 -9.20 4.83 27.25
N ILE A 239 -9.00 6.03 26.71
CA ILE A 239 -10.03 6.78 25.97
C ILE A 239 -10.41 6.03 24.69
N LEU A 240 -9.43 5.56 23.93
CA LEU A 240 -9.69 4.83 22.68
C LEU A 240 -10.40 3.50 22.93
N LYS A 241 -10.02 2.80 24.01
CA LYS A 241 -10.70 1.57 24.43
C LYS A 241 -12.16 1.84 24.79
N GLU A 242 -12.42 2.88 25.56
CA GLU A 242 -13.76 3.28 25.95
C GLU A 242 -14.62 3.68 24.73
N ILE A 243 -14.03 4.43 23.78
CA ILE A 243 -14.71 4.77 22.51
C ILE A 243 -15.06 3.50 21.74
N ASN A 244 -14.14 2.55 21.63
CA ASN A 244 -14.37 1.31 20.88
C ASN A 244 -15.42 0.41 21.55
N GLU A 245 -15.51 0.44 22.89
CA GLU A 245 -16.51 -0.33 23.64
C GLU A 245 -17.92 0.30 23.59
N GLN A 246 -18.00 1.64 23.52
CA GLN A 246 -19.30 2.34 23.51
C GLN A 246 -19.89 2.60 22.13
N PHE A 247 -19.09 2.62 21.09
CA PHE A 247 -19.52 3.00 19.75
C PHE A 247 -19.25 1.89 18.72
N ASP A 248 -20.13 0.93 18.67
CA ASP A 248 -20.14 -0.11 17.64
C ASP A 248 -20.38 0.51 16.24
N ASN A 249 -19.63 0.04 15.23
CA ASN A 249 -19.76 0.47 13.83
C ASN A 249 -19.48 1.96 13.57
N SER A 250 -18.74 2.62 14.44
CA SER A 250 -18.34 4.02 14.22
C SER A 250 -17.20 4.14 13.19
N ILE A 251 -17.24 5.23 12.41
CA ILE A 251 -16.08 5.66 11.58
C ILE A 251 -15.29 6.67 12.39
N ILE A 252 -14.07 6.28 12.79
CA ILE A 252 -13.18 7.16 13.55
C ILE A 252 -12.29 7.93 12.57
N VAL A 253 -12.37 9.25 12.62
CA VAL A 253 -11.50 10.15 11.85
C VAL A 253 -10.61 10.90 12.83
N THR A 254 -9.30 10.81 12.63
CA THR A 254 -8.32 11.49 13.48
C THR A 254 -7.64 12.63 12.74
N ASP A 255 -7.23 13.65 13.47
CA ASP A 255 -6.24 14.61 12.98
C ASP A 255 -4.82 14.03 13.18
N VAL A 256 -3.80 14.73 12.68
CA VAL A 256 -2.40 14.30 12.77
C VAL A 256 -1.84 14.55 14.17
N GLY A 257 -1.33 13.50 14.79
CA GLY A 257 -0.74 13.54 16.12
C GLY A 257 -0.42 12.15 16.69
N GLN A 258 0.04 12.07 17.93
CA GLN A 258 0.33 10.79 18.58
C GLN A 258 -0.92 9.89 18.66
N HIS A 259 -2.09 10.46 18.87
CA HIS A 259 -3.36 9.73 18.92
C HIS A 259 -3.65 8.96 17.62
N GLN A 260 -3.28 9.50 16.44
CA GLN A 260 -3.41 8.80 15.17
C GLN A 260 -2.62 7.48 15.12
N MET A 261 -1.49 7.42 15.83
CA MET A 261 -0.65 6.22 15.85
C MET A 261 -1.17 5.17 16.82
N LEU A 262 -2.07 5.55 17.74
CA LEU A 262 -2.66 4.67 18.74
C LEU A 262 -3.99 4.05 18.27
N VAL A 263 -4.71 4.73 17.35
CA VAL A 263 -5.92 4.22 16.68
C VAL A 263 -5.54 3.20 15.59
#